data_51bf4c65e2f37db8c44f4640f246020e
#
_entry.id   51bf4c65e2f37db8c44f4640f246020e
#
_cell.length_a   1.000
_cell.length_b   1.000
_cell.length_c   1.000
_cell.angle_alpha   90.00
_cell.angle_beta   90.00
_cell.angle_gamma   90.00
#
_symmetry.space_group_name_H-M   'P 1'
#
loop_
_entity.id
_entity.type
_entity.pdbx_description
1 polymer ?
#
loop_
_entity_poly.entity_id
_entity_poly.type
_entity_poly.pdbx_seq_one_letter_code
_entity_poly.pdbx_strand_id
1 'polypeptide(L)'
;MVATKFTLKYSSNIGFATDQGGRGFQLPAHIAVRSDNRIFVASRGRGPTVGVQMVSRDFEFFGKIGSQGKATGQMIEPSAIAFDSVENLYVADEKLNRITRFDYEGEVIDSWGEAGSEPGQFDHPTGLLIRDEIVFVVDALNNRIQKYTTSGDFIDQWGGQGSSRDSLKYPWGITGAANGDIFVADWGNDRVIRFTEDGQFVSDIHKGQGAELPLNRPADVAVDQDDNLFVADWGNQVLQVFDENGNFLDMKRGEADLNPWALQYFESQQDEKRARSSYVPVFETNTDDVREVSARIEPFFWDPCSVALDENGSVYVLETCRHRFQIFDRV
;
A
#
# COMPACT_ATOMS: atom_id res chain seq x y z
N MET A 1 -10.75 -34.53 1.11
CA MET A 1 -9.81 -33.63 1.76
C MET A 1 -10.65 -32.48 2.32
N VAL A 2 -10.59 -32.19 3.60
CA VAL A 2 -11.19 -30.98 4.15
C VAL A 2 -10.32 -29.84 3.64
N ALA A 3 -10.87 -28.94 2.82
CA ALA A 3 -10.14 -27.74 2.41
C ALA A 3 -9.72 -27.02 3.69
N THR A 4 -8.44 -26.81 3.87
CA THR A 4 -7.92 -25.98 4.98
C THR A 4 -8.55 -24.60 4.81
N LYS A 5 -9.33 -24.16 5.80
CA LYS A 5 -9.98 -22.85 5.75
C LYS A 5 -8.89 -21.79 5.74
N PHE A 6 -8.88 -20.94 4.72
CA PHE A 6 -8.00 -19.77 4.70
C PHE A 6 -8.27 -18.91 5.94
N THR A 7 -7.23 -18.55 6.68
CA THR A 7 -7.37 -17.72 7.88
C THR A 7 -6.10 -16.91 8.10
N LEU A 8 -6.25 -15.62 8.32
CA LEU A 8 -5.20 -14.72 8.76
C LEU A 8 -5.26 -14.54 10.28
N LYS A 9 -4.09 -14.54 10.93
CA LYS A 9 -3.95 -14.27 12.35
C LYS A 9 -3.02 -13.08 12.56
N TYR A 10 -3.46 -12.11 13.37
CA TYR A 10 -2.60 -11.00 13.77
C TYR A 10 -1.32 -11.49 14.44
N SER A 11 -0.20 -10.94 14.02
CA SER A 11 1.14 -11.26 14.48
C SER A 11 1.75 -10.10 15.26
N SER A 12 1.85 -8.93 14.64
CA SER A 12 2.42 -7.73 15.25
C SER A 12 2.03 -6.46 14.47
N ASN A 13 2.50 -5.32 14.96
CA ASN A 13 2.44 -4.06 14.22
C ASN A 13 3.74 -3.27 14.39
N ILE A 14 4.12 -2.47 13.41
CA ILE A 14 5.31 -1.62 13.44
C ILE A 14 4.93 -0.20 13.05
N GLY A 15 5.48 0.75 13.80
CA GLY A 15 5.22 2.18 13.67
C GLY A 15 4.63 2.74 14.94
N PHE A 16 5.08 3.93 15.29
CA PHE A 16 4.58 4.68 16.44
C PHE A 16 4.78 6.17 16.17
N ALA A 17 3.69 6.90 16.05
CA ALA A 17 3.74 8.34 15.85
C ALA A 17 3.99 9.04 17.18
N THR A 18 5.00 9.92 17.22
CA THR A 18 5.20 10.90 18.28
C THR A 18 5.38 12.29 17.66
N ASP A 19 5.01 13.32 18.37
CA ASP A 19 5.21 14.72 17.94
C ASP A 19 6.71 15.10 17.80
N GLN A 20 7.62 14.28 18.30
CA GLN A 20 9.05 14.58 18.40
C GLN A 20 9.97 13.67 17.57
N GLY A 21 9.50 13.10 16.46
CA GLY A 21 10.34 12.36 15.53
C GLY A 21 10.72 10.96 16.03
N GLY A 22 9.77 10.25 16.62
CA GLY A 22 9.92 8.85 17.03
C GLY A 22 10.20 7.91 15.86
N ARG A 23 10.51 6.67 16.18
CA ARG A 23 10.68 5.55 15.26
C ARG A 23 9.33 5.17 14.63
N GLY A 24 8.85 5.93 13.66
CA GLY A 24 7.56 5.70 13.02
C GLY A 24 7.49 6.37 11.65
N PHE A 25 6.40 6.13 10.99
CA PHE A 25 6.14 6.64 9.66
C PHE A 25 5.23 7.87 9.77
N GLN A 26 5.47 8.92 8.98
CA GLN A 26 4.57 10.06 8.95
C GLN A 26 3.79 10.08 7.64
N LEU A 27 2.46 10.00 7.75
CA LEU A 27 1.56 9.89 6.60
C LEU A 27 2.07 8.85 5.59
N PRO A 28 2.28 7.60 6.03
CA PRO A 28 2.75 6.56 5.15
C PRO A 28 1.74 6.32 4.02
N ALA A 29 2.25 6.06 2.81
CA ALA A 29 1.45 5.95 1.61
C ALA A 29 1.53 4.59 0.94
N HIS A 30 2.68 3.93 1.00
CA HIS A 30 2.88 2.63 0.36
C HIS A 30 3.91 1.79 1.11
N ILE A 31 3.74 0.46 1.08
CA ILE A 31 4.62 -0.52 1.69
C ILE A 31 5.06 -1.56 0.67
N ALA A 32 6.32 -1.97 0.74
CA ALA A 32 6.84 -3.11 -0.02
C ALA A 32 7.80 -3.92 0.84
N VAL A 33 7.87 -5.23 0.60
CA VAL A 33 8.80 -6.14 1.27
C VAL A 33 9.81 -6.61 0.23
N ARG A 34 11.11 -6.47 0.54
CA ARG A 34 12.20 -6.91 -0.31
C ARG A 34 12.56 -8.37 0.00
N SER A 35 13.22 -9.07 -0.92
CA SER A 35 13.58 -10.50 -0.78
C SER A 35 14.44 -10.82 0.45
N ASP A 36 15.18 -9.83 0.99
CA ASP A 36 15.95 -9.94 2.24
C ASP A 36 15.08 -9.74 3.51
N ASN A 37 13.75 -9.71 3.37
CA ASN A 37 12.76 -9.47 4.42
C ASN A 37 12.82 -8.07 5.05
N ARG A 38 13.52 -7.11 4.44
CA ARG A 38 13.40 -5.70 4.82
C ARG A 38 12.09 -5.12 4.31
N ILE A 39 11.47 -4.33 5.15
CA ILE A 39 10.19 -3.68 4.88
C ILE A 39 10.47 -2.21 4.58
N PHE A 40 9.98 -1.75 3.45
CA PHE A 40 10.14 -0.38 2.97
C PHE A 40 8.81 0.34 3.03
N VAL A 41 8.81 1.55 3.60
CA VAL A 41 7.60 2.37 3.76
C VAL A 41 7.84 3.76 3.19
N ALA A 42 7.11 4.10 2.14
CA ALA A 42 7.07 5.45 1.58
C ALA A 42 6.27 6.39 2.50
N SER A 43 6.88 7.47 2.95
CA SER A 43 6.29 8.44 3.87
C SER A 43 6.23 9.83 3.26
N ARG A 44 5.02 10.44 3.31
CA ARG A 44 4.69 11.77 2.78
C ARG A 44 4.83 12.89 3.81
N GLY A 45 5.38 12.63 4.99
CA GLY A 45 5.48 13.57 6.10
C GLY A 45 6.11 14.92 5.74
N ARG A 46 6.67 15.63 6.71
CA ARG A 46 7.34 16.91 6.48
C ARG A 46 8.80 16.85 6.92
N GLY A 47 9.66 17.59 6.22
CA GLY A 47 11.07 17.72 6.57
C GLY A 47 11.79 16.36 6.57
N PRO A 48 12.40 15.96 7.70
CA PRO A 48 13.23 14.76 7.74
C PRO A 48 12.46 13.43 7.60
N THR A 49 11.12 13.46 7.66
CA THR A 49 10.31 12.23 7.58
C THR A 49 9.91 11.83 6.16
N VAL A 50 10.05 12.75 5.18
CA VAL A 50 9.81 12.42 3.76
C VAL A 50 10.89 11.47 3.25
N GLY A 51 10.47 10.43 2.54
CA GLY A 51 11.34 9.44 1.93
C GLY A 51 10.84 8.01 2.16
N VAL A 52 11.69 7.04 1.86
CA VAL A 52 11.38 5.61 2.03
C VAL A 52 12.17 5.07 3.22
N GLN A 53 11.48 4.77 4.31
CA GLN A 53 12.06 4.22 5.54
C GLN A 53 12.19 2.71 5.44
N MET A 54 13.27 2.16 6.02
CA MET A 54 13.58 0.74 6.02
C MET A 54 13.55 0.18 7.44
N VAL A 55 12.79 -0.90 7.66
CA VAL A 55 12.65 -1.57 8.95
C VAL A 55 12.65 -3.10 8.77
N SER A 56 12.78 -3.84 9.88
CA SER A 56 12.55 -5.29 9.92
C SER A 56 11.36 -5.65 10.79
N ARG A 57 10.90 -6.91 10.72
CA ARG A 57 9.89 -7.47 11.63
C ARG A 57 10.36 -7.45 13.09
N ASP A 58 11.68 -7.45 13.35
CA ASP A 58 12.30 -7.43 14.67
C ASP A 58 12.49 -6.00 15.22
N PHE A 59 11.80 -5.00 14.61
CA PHE A 59 11.83 -3.60 15.04
C PHE A 59 13.19 -2.91 14.85
N GLU A 60 14.06 -3.43 13.98
CA GLU A 60 15.28 -2.74 13.61
C GLU A 60 14.98 -1.67 12.56
N PHE A 61 15.57 -0.48 12.74
CA PHE A 61 15.47 0.64 11.79
C PHE A 61 16.79 0.79 11.04
N PHE A 62 16.78 0.58 9.71
CA PHE A 62 17.98 0.61 8.86
C PHE A 62 18.27 1.97 8.23
N GLY A 63 17.41 2.96 8.49
CA GLY A 63 17.56 4.28 7.92
C GLY A 63 16.50 4.61 6.87
N LYS A 64 16.84 5.54 5.98
CA LYS A 64 15.91 6.10 5.01
C LYS A 64 16.61 6.42 3.68
N ILE A 65 15.93 6.12 2.57
CA ILE A 65 16.31 6.52 1.22
C ILE A 65 15.60 7.81 0.85
N GLY A 66 16.31 8.73 0.21
CA GLY A 66 15.80 10.01 -0.23
C GLY A 66 15.61 11.05 0.87
N SER A 67 15.19 12.24 0.49
CA SER A 67 14.93 13.39 1.38
C SER A 67 13.89 14.32 0.75
N GLN A 68 13.38 15.28 1.54
CA GLN A 68 12.42 16.24 1.00
C GLN A 68 13.06 17.20 0.00
N GLY A 69 12.44 17.38 -1.18
CA GLY A 69 12.84 18.34 -2.19
C GLY A 69 12.47 17.96 -3.61
N LYS A 70 12.97 18.72 -4.59
CA LYS A 70 12.66 18.56 -6.02
C LYS A 70 13.84 18.05 -6.86
N ALA A 71 15.05 18.05 -6.30
CA ALA A 71 16.23 17.54 -7.01
C ALA A 71 16.10 16.03 -7.27
N THR A 72 16.93 15.49 -8.16
CA THR A 72 17.00 14.05 -8.40
C THR A 72 17.33 13.31 -7.09
N GLY A 73 16.60 12.24 -6.79
CA GLY A 73 16.70 11.52 -5.51
C GLY A 73 15.95 12.15 -4.33
N GLN A 74 15.40 13.36 -4.50
CA GLN A 74 14.51 13.95 -3.50
C GLN A 74 13.04 13.67 -3.83
N MET A 75 12.16 13.78 -2.83
CA MET A 75 10.73 13.45 -2.89
C MET A 75 9.93 14.56 -2.23
N ILE A 76 8.66 14.72 -2.65
CA ILE A 76 7.69 15.59 -1.97
C ILE A 76 6.54 14.76 -1.42
N GLU A 77 5.89 13.98 -2.27
CA GLU A 77 4.75 13.12 -1.93
C GLU A 77 4.94 11.74 -2.57
N PRO A 78 5.91 10.93 -2.05
CA PRO A 78 6.09 9.57 -2.55
C PRO A 78 4.81 8.75 -2.35
N SER A 79 4.31 8.15 -3.42
CA SER A 79 2.99 7.51 -3.50
C SER A 79 3.06 6.00 -3.62
N ALA A 80 4.02 5.47 -4.37
CA ALA A 80 4.21 4.03 -4.53
C ALA A 80 5.69 3.68 -4.57
N ILE A 81 5.99 2.45 -4.16
CA ILE A 81 7.33 1.85 -4.24
C ILE A 81 7.23 0.41 -4.75
N ALA A 82 8.20 0.00 -5.55
CA ALA A 82 8.32 -1.37 -6.03
C ALA A 82 9.79 -1.71 -6.29
N PHE A 83 10.10 -3.01 -6.36
CA PHE A 83 11.45 -3.51 -6.66
C PHE A 83 11.46 -4.24 -8.00
N ASP A 84 12.57 -4.12 -8.75
CA ASP A 84 12.85 -5.00 -9.88
C ASP A 84 13.55 -6.30 -9.43
N SER A 85 13.83 -7.18 -10.40
CA SER A 85 14.44 -8.49 -10.15
C SER A 85 15.90 -8.43 -9.64
N VAL A 86 16.56 -7.27 -9.73
CA VAL A 86 17.91 -7.02 -9.22
C VAL A 86 17.89 -6.09 -8.00
N GLU A 87 16.70 -5.91 -7.39
CA GLU A 87 16.48 -5.19 -6.14
C GLU A 87 16.68 -3.67 -6.23
N ASN A 88 16.62 -3.06 -7.42
CA ASN A 88 16.51 -1.63 -7.53
C ASN A 88 15.15 -1.16 -7.03
N LEU A 89 15.14 -0.07 -6.26
CA LEU A 89 13.92 0.54 -5.73
C LEU A 89 13.40 1.60 -6.70
N TYR A 90 12.16 1.46 -7.11
CA TYR A 90 11.42 2.49 -7.87
C TYR A 90 10.46 3.20 -6.94
N VAL A 91 10.43 4.53 -7.05
CA VAL A 91 9.57 5.40 -6.24
C VAL A 91 8.77 6.31 -7.17
N ALA A 92 7.45 6.22 -7.13
CA ALA A 92 6.56 7.20 -7.73
C ALA A 92 6.36 8.38 -6.76
N ASP A 93 6.34 9.60 -7.29
CA ASP A 93 6.03 10.81 -6.52
C ASP A 93 4.88 11.56 -7.21
N GLU A 94 3.72 11.55 -6.57
CA GLU A 94 2.50 12.13 -7.14
C GLU A 94 2.59 13.64 -7.30
N LYS A 95 3.38 14.33 -6.47
CA LYS A 95 3.54 15.79 -6.55
C LYS A 95 4.57 16.22 -7.57
N LEU A 96 5.59 15.40 -7.78
CA LEU A 96 6.64 15.65 -8.77
C LEU A 96 6.29 15.08 -10.14
N ASN A 97 5.23 14.25 -10.23
CA ASN A 97 4.82 13.56 -11.46
C ASN A 97 5.98 12.81 -12.13
N ARG A 98 6.74 12.08 -11.32
CA ARG A 98 7.91 11.34 -11.82
C ARG A 98 8.12 10.03 -11.07
N ILE A 99 8.87 9.14 -11.71
CA ILE A 99 9.41 7.93 -11.11
C ILE A 99 10.91 8.17 -10.89
N THR A 100 11.44 7.77 -9.75
CA THR A 100 12.88 7.78 -9.45
C THR A 100 13.32 6.37 -9.12
N ARG A 101 14.44 5.93 -9.73
CA ARG A 101 15.04 4.63 -9.49
C ARG A 101 16.32 4.78 -8.66
N PHE A 102 16.41 3.93 -7.65
CA PHE A 102 17.59 3.83 -6.76
C PHE A 102 18.16 2.43 -6.86
N ASP A 103 19.47 2.32 -6.69
CA ASP A 103 20.13 1.02 -6.59
C ASP A 103 19.89 0.34 -5.24
N TYR A 104 20.46 -0.84 -5.06
CA TYR A 104 20.36 -1.64 -3.83
C TYR A 104 20.84 -0.88 -2.57
N GLU A 105 21.85 -0.03 -2.71
CA GLU A 105 22.43 0.79 -1.64
C GLU A 105 21.62 2.06 -1.35
N GLY A 106 20.66 2.40 -2.24
CA GLY A 106 19.83 3.60 -2.14
C GLY A 106 20.41 4.83 -2.82
N GLU A 107 21.41 4.65 -3.69
CA GLU A 107 21.94 5.71 -4.55
C GLU A 107 21.07 5.86 -5.80
N VAL A 108 20.93 7.10 -6.28
CA VAL A 108 20.07 7.39 -7.42
C VAL A 108 20.68 6.87 -8.71
N ILE A 109 19.95 6.08 -9.47
CA ILE A 109 20.32 5.65 -10.83
C ILE A 109 19.83 6.68 -11.84
N ASP A 110 18.52 6.93 -11.87
CA ASP A 110 17.87 7.85 -12.82
C ASP A 110 16.48 8.29 -12.33
N SER A 111 15.82 9.15 -13.13
CA SER A 111 14.42 9.50 -12.94
C SER A 111 13.79 9.94 -14.24
N TRP A 112 12.51 9.69 -14.44
CA TRP A 112 11.74 10.08 -15.62
C TRP A 112 10.31 10.49 -15.27
N GLY A 113 9.64 11.08 -16.25
CA GLY A 113 8.27 11.60 -16.12
C GLY A 113 8.23 13.08 -15.84
N GLU A 114 7.16 13.70 -16.27
CA GLU A 114 6.82 15.10 -16.07
C GLU A 114 5.31 15.27 -16.02
N ALA A 115 4.84 16.42 -15.52
CA ALA A 115 3.40 16.69 -15.41
C ALA A 115 2.75 16.83 -16.78
N GLY A 116 1.63 16.14 -17.00
CA GLY A 116 0.84 16.24 -18.22
C GLY A 116 -0.05 15.03 -18.49
N SER A 117 -0.65 14.99 -19.70
CA SER A 117 -1.56 13.93 -20.13
C SER A 117 -1.10 13.19 -21.39
N GLU A 118 -0.03 13.65 -22.05
CA GLU A 118 0.53 12.96 -23.21
C GLU A 118 1.21 11.64 -22.80
N PRO A 119 1.45 10.72 -23.74
CA PRO A 119 2.24 9.52 -23.47
C PRO A 119 3.61 9.87 -22.84
N GLY A 120 3.96 9.23 -21.74
CA GLY A 120 5.19 9.53 -21.02
C GLY A 120 5.08 10.63 -19.94
N GLN A 121 3.98 11.37 -19.91
CA GLN A 121 3.65 12.33 -18.87
C GLN A 121 2.72 11.73 -17.82
N PHE A 122 2.70 12.27 -16.60
CA PHE A 122 1.88 11.81 -15.48
C PHE A 122 1.02 12.93 -14.90
N ASP A 123 -0.11 12.53 -14.34
CA ASP A 123 -0.87 13.34 -13.40
C ASP A 123 -1.21 12.50 -12.16
N HIS A 124 -0.45 12.72 -11.07
CA HIS A 124 -0.54 11.97 -9.82
C HIS A 124 -0.31 10.45 -10.00
N PRO A 125 0.91 9.97 -10.31
CA PRO A 125 1.22 8.54 -10.34
C PRO A 125 1.08 7.95 -8.93
N THR A 126 0.27 6.87 -8.75
CA THR A 126 -0.10 6.32 -7.44
C THR A 126 0.27 4.86 -7.22
N GLY A 127 0.48 4.09 -8.26
CA GLY A 127 0.81 2.66 -8.17
C GLY A 127 1.95 2.26 -9.09
N LEU A 128 2.75 1.29 -8.67
CA LEU A 128 3.87 0.72 -9.42
C LEU A 128 3.84 -0.81 -9.37
N LEU A 129 4.00 -1.44 -10.53
CA LEU A 129 4.29 -2.85 -10.66
C LEU A 129 5.49 -3.01 -11.58
N ILE A 130 6.47 -3.85 -11.19
CA ILE A 130 7.62 -4.17 -12.02
C ILE A 130 7.64 -5.67 -12.26
N ARG A 131 7.69 -6.05 -13.52
CA ARG A 131 7.73 -7.44 -13.97
C ARG A 131 8.50 -7.54 -15.28
N ASP A 132 9.39 -8.54 -15.38
CA ASP A 132 10.08 -8.89 -16.63
C ASP A 132 10.70 -7.67 -17.36
N GLU A 133 11.35 -6.79 -16.58
CA GLU A 133 11.95 -5.52 -17.06
C GLU A 133 10.94 -4.49 -17.60
N ILE A 134 9.66 -4.66 -17.27
CA ILE A 134 8.58 -3.73 -17.59
C ILE A 134 8.09 -3.05 -16.30
N VAL A 135 7.92 -1.74 -16.37
CA VAL A 135 7.35 -0.90 -15.32
C VAL A 135 5.95 -0.48 -15.71
N PHE A 136 4.96 -0.86 -14.90
CA PHE A 136 3.58 -0.40 -15.02
C PHE A 136 3.34 0.71 -14.00
N VAL A 137 2.80 1.83 -14.46
CA VAL A 137 2.54 3.01 -13.64
C VAL A 137 1.05 3.35 -13.68
N VAL A 138 0.43 3.40 -12.51
CA VAL A 138 -0.94 3.92 -12.38
C VAL A 138 -0.87 5.45 -12.44
N ASP A 139 -1.40 6.04 -13.49
CA ASP A 139 -1.48 7.48 -13.75
C ASP A 139 -2.89 7.97 -13.38
N ALA A 140 -3.09 8.21 -12.07
CA ALA A 140 -4.40 8.22 -11.43
C ALA A 140 -5.35 9.31 -11.96
N LEU A 141 -4.92 10.54 -12.09
CA LEU A 141 -5.77 11.62 -12.56
C LEU A 141 -5.96 11.61 -14.08
N ASN A 142 -5.08 10.94 -14.83
CA ASN A 142 -5.28 10.61 -16.23
C ASN A 142 -6.13 9.33 -16.42
N ASN A 143 -6.48 8.61 -15.33
CA ASN A 143 -7.33 7.41 -15.35
C ASN A 143 -6.79 6.30 -16.27
N ARG A 144 -5.48 6.07 -16.28
CA ARG A 144 -4.82 5.12 -17.17
C ARG A 144 -3.70 4.36 -16.47
N ILE A 145 -3.27 3.28 -17.09
CA ILE A 145 -2.02 2.58 -16.79
C ILE A 145 -1.06 2.87 -17.94
N GLN A 146 0.17 3.24 -17.62
CA GLN A 146 1.25 3.40 -18.60
C GLN A 146 2.32 2.33 -18.41
N LYS A 147 2.91 1.87 -19.50
CA LYS A 147 3.91 0.80 -19.60
C LYS A 147 5.25 1.38 -20.06
N TYR A 148 6.32 1.05 -19.36
CA TYR A 148 7.68 1.54 -19.65
C TYR A 148 8.69 0.40 -19.57
N THR A 149 9.87 0.61 -20.20
CA THR A 149 11.05 -0.17 -19.87
C THR A 149 11.58 0.23 -18.47
N THR A 150 12.48 -0.56 -17.90
CA THR A 150 13.16 -0.20 -16.64
C THR A 150 14.08 1.02 -16.78
N SER A 151 14.44 1.45 -18.02
CA SER A 151 15.14 2.70 -18.31
C SER A 151 14.23 3.92 -18.47
N GLY A 152 12.89 3.74 -18.36
CA GLY A 152 11.93 4.84 -18.44
C GLY A 152 11.46 5.18 -19.86
N ASP A 153 11.76 4.35 -20.87
CA ASP A 153 11.23 4.53 -22.22
C ASP A 153 9.77 4.10 -22.29
N PHE A 154 8.90 4.98 -22.75
CA PHE A 154 7.47 4.69 -22.90
C PHE A 154 7.24 3.58 -23.95
N ILE A 155 6.39 2.61 -23.60
CA ILE A 155 6.03 1.47 -24.46
C ILE A 155 4.58 1.59 -24.93
N ASP A 156 3.62 1.65 -23.99
CA ASP A 156 2.19 1.58 -24.28
C ASP A 156 1.36 2.14 -23.11
N GLN A 157 0.05 2.27 -23.30
CA GLN A 157 -0.89 2.64 -22.25
C GLN A 157 -2.30 2.11 -22.54
N TRP A 158 -3.09 1.92 -21.49
CA TRP A 158 -4.50 1.58 -21.59
C TRP A 158 -5.32 2.20 -20.45
N GLY A 159 -6.64 2.10 -20.57
CA GLY A 159 -7.60 2.71 -19.67
C GLY A 159 -8.22 3.95 -20.29
N GLY A 160 -8.78 4.79 -19.47
CA GLY A 160 -9.51 6.03 -19.85
C GLY A 160 -10.60 6.30 -18.84
N GLN A 161 -10.98 7.57 -18.71
CA GLN A 161 -11.98 7.99 -17.73
C GLN A 161 -13.35 7.36 -18.00
N GLY A 162 -13.93 6.70 -16.98
CA GLY A 162 -15.28 6.17 -17.08
C GLY A 162 -15.62 5.13 -16.02
N SER A 163 -16.78 4.53 -16.20
CA SER A 163 -17.30 3.40 -15.44
C SER A 163 -17.67 2.22 -16.34
N SER A 164 -17.34 2.29 -17.64
CA SER A 164 -17.49 1.15 -18.54
C SER A 164 -16.56 0.01 -18.11
N ARG A 165 -16.77 -1.17 -18.68
CA ARG A 165 -16.14 -2.40 -18.24
C ARG A 165 -14.61 -2.34 -18.23
N ASP A 166 -14.02 -1.63 -19.17
CA ASP A 166 -12.57 -1.46 -19.40
C ASP A 166 -12.02 -0.09 -19.00
N SER A 167 -12.90 0.82 -18.55
CA SER A 167 -12.52 2.15 -18.09
C SER A 167 -12.01 2.15 -16.67
N LEU A 168 -11.26 3.18 -16.29
CA LEU A 168 -10.79 3.43 -14.95
C LEU A 168 -11.33 4.76 -14.42
N LYS A 169 -11.44 4.86 -13.11
CA LYS A 169 -11.80 6.11 -12.45
C LYS A 169 -10.97 6.28 -11.18
N TYR A 170 -9.98 7.16 -11.28
CA TYR A 170 -9.09 7.44 -10.18
C TYR A 170 -8.45 6.15 -9.59
N PRO A 171 -7.80 5.32 -10.42
CA PRO A 171 -7.17 4.10 -9.96
C PRO A 171 -6.00 4.40 -9.01
N TRP A 172 -5.71 3.47 -8.05
CA TRP A 172 -4.62 3.66 -7.08
C TRP A 172 -3.58 2.56 -7.15
N GLY A 173 -3.81 1.45 -6.46
CA GLY A 173 -2.85 0.36 -6.39
C GLY A 173 -2.89 -0.58 -7.59
N ILE A 174 -1.80 -1.29 -7.83
CA ILE A 174 -1.62 -2.24 -8.92
C ILE A 174 -0.74 -3.41 -8.47
N THR A 175 -1.12 -4.62 -8.86
CA THR A 175 -0.30 -5.83 -8.63
C THR A 175 -0.42 -6.77 -9.82
N GLY A 176 0.47 -7.76 -9.87
CA GLY A 176 0.46 -8.78 -10.92
C GLY A 176 0.38 -10.20 -10.37
N ALA A 177 -0.43 -11.06 -10.99
CA ALA A 177 -0.49 -12.48 -10.72
C ALA A 177 0.57 -13.27 -11.53
N ALA A 178 0.87 -14.50 -11.09
CA ALA A 178 1.88 -15.34 -11.72
C ALA A 178 1.56 -15.70 -13.19
N ASN A 179 0.29 -15.70 -13.57
CA ASN A 179 -0.17 -16.00 -14.93
C ASN A 179 -0.03 -14.80 -15.91
N GLY A 180 0.50 -13.66 -15.47
CA GLY A 180 0.67 -12.45 -16.27
C GLY A 180 -0.44 -11.41 -16.10
N ASP A 181 -1.56 -11.75 -15.49
CA ASP A 181 -2.66 -10.80 -15.29
C ASP A 181 -2.29 -9.69 -14.29
N ILE A 182 -2.92 -8.55 -14.49
CA ILE A 182 -2.71 -7.32 -13.72
C ILE A 182 -4.01 -6.96 -13.01
N PHE A 183 -3.93 -6.75 -11.70
CA PHE A 183 -5.04 -6.29 -10.88
C PHE A 183 -4.84 -4.82 -10.51
N VAL A 184 -5.88 -4.01 -10.64
CA VAL A 184 -5.87 -2.58 -10.36
C VAL A 184 -7.00 -2.23 -9.39
N ALA A 185 -6.67 -1.54 -8.32
CA ALA A 185 -7.64 -0.93 -7.42
C ALA A 185 -8.27 0.29 -8.11
N ASP A 186 -9.45 0.12 -8.69
CA ASP A 186 -10.21 1.17 -9.40
C ASP A 186 -11.08 1.94 -8.39
N TRP A 187 -10.40 2.78 -7.59
CA TRP A 187 -10.89 3.44 -6.38
C TRP A 187 -12.21 4.18 -6.61
N GLY A 188 -12.31 4.94 -7.68
CA GLY A 188 -13.50 5.75 -7.96
C GLY A 188 -14.69 4.96 -8.52
N ASN A 189 -14.52 3.68 -8.84
CA ASN A 189 -15.56 2.76 -9.29
C ASN A 189 -15.86 1.65 -8.27
N ASP A 190 -15.30 1.72 -7.06
CA ASP A 190 -15.54 0.77 -5.96
C ASP A 190 -15.30 -0.70 -6.37
N ARG A 191 -14.22 -0.96 -7.11
CA ARG A 191 -13.90 -2.29 -7.62
C ARG A 191 -12.40 -2.56 -7.73
N VAL A 192 -12.05 -3.83 -7.81
CA VAL A 192 -10.77 -4.28 -8.36
C VAL A 192 -11.03 -4.80 -9.77
N ILE A 193 -10.25 -4.33 -10.74
CA ILE A 193 -10.35 -4.74 -12.14
C ILE A 193 -9.12 -5.57 -12.52
N ARG A 194 -9.34 -6.65 -13.29
CA ARG A 194 -8.31 -7.54 -13.81
C ARG A 194 -8.17 -7.33 -15.31
N PHE A 195 -6.94 -7.09 -15.74
CA PHE A 195 -6.52 -7.00 -17.13
C PHE A 195 -5.51 -8.08 -17.47
N THR A 196 -5.38 -8.42 -18.74
CA THR A 196 -4.15 -9.08 -19.25
C THR A 196 -2.99 -8.08 -19.20
N GLU A 197 -1.76 -8.55 -19.36
CA GLU A 197 -0.57 -7.69 -19.44
C GLU A 197 -0.63 -6.66 -20.59
N ASP A 198 -1.40 -6.94 -21.64
CA ASP A 198 -1.63 -6.05 -22.78
C ASP A 198 -2.88 -5.15 -22.60
N GLY A 199 -3.39 -5.06 -21.36
CA GLY A 199 -4.49 -4.16 -21.03
C GLY A 199 -5.89 -4.60 -21.49
N GLN A 200 -6.06 -5.89 -21.89
CA GLN A 200 -7.39 -6.39 -22.23
C GLN A 200 -8.17 -6.73 -20.94
N PHE A 201 -9.40 -6.28 -20.86
CA PHE A 201 -10.27 -6.58 -19.73
C PHE A 201 -10.51 -8.09 -19.59
N VAL A 202 -10.33 -8.62 -18.38
CA VAL A 202 -10.62 -10.03 -18.02
C VAL A 202 -11.87 -10.11 -17.15
N SER A 203 -11.84 -9.48 -15.99
CA SER A 203 -12.93 -9.51 -15.00
C SER A 203 -12.85 -8.31 -14.06
N ASP A 204 -13.88 -8.14 -13.23
CA ASP A 204 -13.85 -7.20 -12.11
C ASP A 204 -14.55 -7.77 -10.87
N ILE A 205 -14.21 -7.24 -9.71
CA ILE A 205 -14.78 -7.59 -8.41
C ILE A 205 -15.27 -6.31 -7.76
N HIS A 206 -16.59 -6.20 -7.58
CA HIS A 206 -17.23 -5.16 -6.75
C HIS A 206 -17.60 -5.71 -5.36
N LYS A 207 -17.97 -6.99 -5.34
CA LYS A 207 -18.29 -7.72 -4.12
C LYS A 207 -17.96 -9.19 -4.34
N GLY A 208 -17.12 -9.74 -3.48
CA GLY A 208 -16.82 -11.18 -3.53
C GLY A 208 -18.04 -12.04 -3.22
N GLN A 209 -18.12 -13.20 -3.85
CA GLN A 209 -19.18 -14.16 -3.54
C GLN A 209 -19.02 -14.63 -2.09
N GLY A 210 -20.06 -14.43 -1.28
CA GLY A 210 -20.06 -14.74 0.15
C GLY A 210 -19.53 -13.61 1.05
N ALA A 211 -19.01 -12.50 0.49
CA ALA A 211 -18.61 -11.36 1.29
C ALA A 211 -19.82 -10.63 1.92
N GLU A 212 -19.66 -10.13 3.14
CA GLU A 212 -20.65 -9.29 3.80
C GLU A 212 -20.73 -7.90 3.16
N LEU A 213 -19.56 -7.31 2.88
CA LEU A 213 -19.41 -5.94 2.35
C LEU A 213 -19.03 -5.95 0.88
N PRO A 214 -19.62 -5.07 0.04
CA PRO A 214 -19.04 -4.73 -1.25
C PRO A 214 -17.75 -3.94 -1.02
N LEU A 215 -16.85 -3.92 -2.01
CA LEU A 215 -15.70 -3.02 -2.01
C LEU A 215 -16.16 -1.56 -2.01
N ASN A 216 -15.44 -0.73 -1.29
CA ASN A 216 -15.69 0.69 -1.20
C ASN A 216 -14.36 1.45 -1.26
N ARG A 217 -14.07 2.05 -2.39
CA ARG A 217 -12.82 2.78 -2.62
C ARG A 217 -11.58 1.96 -2.28
N PRO A 218 -11.38 0.78 -2.90
CA PRO A 218 -10.17 0.00 -2.66
C PRO A 218 -8.93 0.84 -3.00
N ALA A 219 -7.98 0.91 -2.07
CA ALA A 219 -6.77 1.72 -2.23
C ALA A 219 -5.63 0.93 -2.85
N ASP A 220 -5.47 -0.35 -2.47
CA ASP A 220 -4.35 -1.15 -2.94
C ASP A 220 -4.70 -2.63 -2.99
N VAL A 221 -3.91 -3.38 -3.74
CA VAL A 221 -4.10 -4.81 -4.01
C VAL A 221 -2.78 -5.56 -4.00
N ALA A 222 -2.79 -6.79 -3.48
CA ALA A 222 -1.69 -7.74 -3.60
C ALA A 222 -2.23 -9.13 -3.97
N VAL A 223 -1.42 -9.96 -4.63
CA VAL A 223 -1.77 -11.33 -5.00
C VAL A 223 -0.70 -12.27 -4.48
N ASP A 224 -1.09 -13.38 -3.81
CA ASP A 224 -0.18 -14.40 -3.34
C ASP A 224 0.14 -15.47 -4.41
N GLN A 225 0.97 -16.44 -4.04
CA GLN A 225 1.37 -17.55 -4.93
C GLN A 225 0.24 -18.54 -5.26
N ASP A 226 -0.85 -18.50 -4.50
CA ASP A 226 -2.07 -19.31 -4.73
C ASP A 226 -3.14 -18.52 -5.49
N ASP A 227 -2.77 -17.35 -6.07
CA ASP A 227 -3.64 -16.38 -6.74
C ASP A 227 -4.78 -15.82 -5.85
N ASN A 228 -4.60 -15.82 -4.51
CA ASN A 228 -5.52 -15.12 -3.63
C ASN A 228 -5.27 -13.61 -3.70
N LEU A 229 -6.35 -12.85 -3.80
CA LEU A 229 -6.35 -11.39 -3.89
C LEU A 229 -6.60 -10.75 -2.52
N PHE A 230 -5.68 -9.91 -2.08
CA PHE A 230 -5.76 -9.11 -0.86
C PHE A 230 -6.06 -7.66 -1.24
N VAL A 231 -7.09 -7.07 -0.65
CA VAL A 231 -7.56 -5.72 -0.99
C VAL A 231 -7.57 -4.85 0.25
N ALA A 232 -6.77 -3.78 0.24
CA ALA A 232 -6.87 -2.69 1.22
C ALA A 232 -8.13 -1.86 0.90
N ASP A 233 -9.25 -2.21 1.52
CA ASP A 233 -10.56 -1.62 1.26
C ASP A 233 -10.76 -0.37 2.13
N TRP A 234 -10.20 0.74 1.63
CA TRP A 234 -10.07 2.01 2.34
C TRP A 234 -11.41 2.55 2.85
N GLY A 235 -12.45 2.53 2.02
CA GLY A 235 -13.76 3.08 2.39
C GLY A 235 -14.49 2.26 3.46
N ASN A 236 -14.22 0.96 3.55
CA ASN A 236 -14.75 0.07 4.58
C ASN A 236 -13.83 -0.09 5.80
N GLN A 237 -12.61 0.46 5.74
CA GLN A 237 -11.60 0.37 6.81
C GLN A 237 -11.22 -1.07 7.17
N VAL A 238 -11.07 -1.92 6.15
CA VAL A 238 -10.78 -3.36 6.29
C VAL A 238 -9.75 -3.83 5.26
N LEU A 239 -9.15 -4.97 5.52
CA LEU A 239 -8.55 -5.85 4.52
C LEU A 239 -9.60 -6.88 4.12
N GLN A 240 -9.91 -7.06 2.84
CA GLN A 240 -10.70 -8.17 2.32
C GLN A 240 -9.82 -9.12 1.51
N VAL A 241 -10.07 -10.44 1.61
CA VAL A 241 -9.32 -11.46 0.89
C VAL A 241 -10.28 -12.31 0.06
N PHE A 242 -9.91 -12.55 -1.20
CA PHE A 242 -10.69 -13.33 -2.16
C PHE A 242 -9.81 -14.42 -2.79
N ASP A 243 -10.40 -15.52 -3.23
CA ASP A 243 -9.70 -16.51 -4.05
C ASP A 243 -9.60 -16.04 -5.54
N GLU A 244 -8.92 -16.83 -6.36
CA GLU A 244 -8.74 -16.59 -7.81
C GLU A 244 -10.05 -16.40 -8.59
N ASN A 245 -11.16 -16.93 -8.07
CA ASN A 245 -12.49 -16.85 -8.66
C ASN A 245 -13.35 -15.70 -8.10
N GLY A 246 -12.79 -14.90 -7.17
CA GLY A 246 -13.49 -13.81 -6.49
C GLY A 246 -14.41 -14.27 -5.36
N ASN A 247 -14.27 -15.48 -4.84
CA ASN A 247 -14.98 -15.92 -3.65
C ASN A 247 -14.30 -15.33 -2.41
N PHE A 248 -15.11 -14.87 -1.47
CA PHE A 248 -14.62 -14.32 -0.21
C PHE A 248 -13.96 -15.39 0.67
N LEU A 249 -12.78 -15.09 1.19
CA LEU A 249 -12.00 -15.97 2.06
C LEU A 249 -11.94 -15.46 3.50
N ASP A 250 -11.54 -14.20 3.71
CA ASP A 250 -11.35 -13.61 5.05
C ASP A 250 -11.50 -12.09 5.02
N MET A 251 -11.70 -11.48 6.19
CA MET A 251 -11.72 -10.03 6.38
C MET A 251 -11.08 -9.68 7.72
N LYS A 252 -10.25 -8.63 7.73
CA LYS A 252 -9.67 -8.07 8.96
C LYS A 252 -10.03 -6.60 9.10
N ARG A 253 -10.36 -6.19 10.33
CA ARG A 253 -10.57 -4.79 10.72
C ARG A 253 -9.36 -4.16 11.39
N GLY A 254 -8.31 -4.95 11.62
CA GLY A 254 -7.18 -4.58 12.45
C GLY A 254 -7.32 -5.06 13.89
N GLU A 255 -6.18 -5.48 14.46
CA GLU A 255 -6.07 -6.09 15.79
C GLU A 255 -4.83 -5.56 16.55
N ALA A 256 -4.35 -4.35 16.20
CA ALA A 256 -3.09 -3.83 16.73
C ALA A 256 -3.11 -3.61 18.24
N ASP A 257 -1.96 -3.90 18.85
CA ASP A 257 -1.65 -3.63 20.26
C ASP A 257 -0.41 -2.73 20.36
N LEU A 258 0.05 -2.43 21.56
CA LEU A 258 1.28 -1.68 21.78
C LEU A 258 2.50 -2.49 21.30
N ASN A 259 3.24 -1.94 20.37
CA ASN A 259 4.47 -2.53 19.87
C ASN A 259 5.68 -2.14 20.76
N PRO A 260 6.85 -2.79 20.62
CA PRO A 260 8.05 -2.50 21.40
C PRO A 260 8.51 -1.04 21.36
N TRP A 261 8.34 -0.32 20.24
CA TRP A 261 8.70 1.10 20.16
C TRP A 261 7.78 1.97 21.01
N ALA A 262 6.47 1.69 21.00
CA ALA A 262 5.49 2.35 21.86
C ALA A 262 5.76 2.06 23.35
N LEU A 263 6.04 0.80 23.69
CA LEU A 263 6.38 0.41 25.06
C LEU A 263 7.64 1.14 25.56
N GLN A 264 8.70 1.21 24.75
CA GLN A 264 9.93 1.94 25.09
C GLN A 264 9.67 3.44 25.28
N TYR A 265 8.83 4.05 24.44
CA TYR A 265 8.42 5.44 24.60
C TYR A 265 7.74 5.68 25.95
N PHE A 266 6.74 4.84 26.30
CA PHE A 266 6.03 4.96 27.57
C PHE A 266 6.89 4.67 28.80
N GLU A 267 7.99 3.96 28.68
CA GLU A 267 8.96 3.82 29.76
C GLU A 267 9.64 5.16 30.11
N SER A 268 9.86 6.01 29.12
CA SER A 268 10.42 7.36 29.29
C SER A 268 9.37 8.42 29.64
N GLN A 269 8.08 8.17 29.34
CA GLN A 269 6.96 9.11 29.48
C GLN A 269 5.93 8.56 30.50
N GLN A 270 6.31 8.55 31.77
CA GLN A 270 5.51 7.91 32.84
C GLN A 270 4.14 8.55 33.07
N ASP A 271 3.98 9.85 32.80
CA ASP A 271 2.68 10.53 32.93
C ASP A 271 1.73 10.10 31.84
N GLU A 272 2.21 9.99 30.60
CA GLU A 272 1.43 9.48 29.48
C GLU A 272 1.08 7.99 29.67
N LYS A 273 2.05 7.18 30.18
CA LYS A 273 1.80 5.78 30.52
C LYS A 273 0.67 5.64 31.55
N ARG A 274 0.65 6.50 32.59
CA ARG A 274 -0.42 6.51 33.60
C ARG A 274 -1.77 6.95 33.02
N ALA A 275 -1.76 8.03 32.22
CA ALA A 275 -2.97 8.49 31.54
C ALA A 275 -3.57 7.38 30.65
N ARG A 276 -2.72 6.70 29.86
CA ARG A 276 -3.13 5.60 29.01
C ARG A 276 -3.67 4.41 29.80
N SER A 277 -3.07 4.02 30.94
CA SER A 277 -3.52 2.89 31.74
C SER A 277 -4.91 3.09 32.37
N SER A 278 -5.34 4.33 32.52
CA SER A 278 -6.69 4.70 32.97
C SER A 278 -7.69 4.96 31.84
N TYR A 279 -7.21 4.89 30.58
CA TYR A 279 -7.99 5.19 29.41
C TYR A 279 -8.60 3.92 28.83
N VAL A 280 -9.90 3.95 28.58
CA VAL A 280 -10.59 2.88 27.85
C VAL A 280 -10.54 3.24 26.36
N PRO A 281 -9.77 2.51 25.53
CA PRO A 281 -9.54 2.89 24.13
C PRO A 281 -10.73 2.59 23.20
N VAL A 282 -11.89 2.30 23.78
CA VAL A 282 -13.14 2.06 23.06
C VAL A 282 -14.15 3.14 23.45
N PHE A 283 -14.48 4.01 22.52
CA PHE A 283 -15.54 4.98 22.70
C PHE A 283 -16.85 4.44 22.15
N GLU A 284 -17.96 4.69 22.86
CA GLU A 284 -19.27 4.57 22.25
C GLU A 284 -19.35 5.60 21.11
N THR A 285 -19.51 5.11 19.90
CA THR A 285 -19.69 5.96 18.73
C THR A 285 -21.19 6.07 18.46
N ASN A 286 -21.71 7.30 18.43
CA ASN A 286 -23.09 7.55 18.00
C ASN A 286 -23.18 7.74 16.48
N THR A 287 -22.35 7.03 15.72
CA THR A 287 -22.24 7.15 14.28
C THR A 287 -22.04 5.77 13.64
N ASP A 288 -22.64 5.59 12.47
CA ASP A 288 -22.45 4.42 11.61
C ASP A 288 -21.31 4.65 10.58
N ASP A 289 -20.66 5.81 10.59
CA ASP A 289 -19.50 6.10 9.76
C ASP A 289 -18.31 5.23 10.19
N VAL A 290 -18.01 4.23 9.37
CA VAL A 290 -16.96 3.23 9.66
C VAL A 290 -15.58 3.86 9.85
N ARG A 291 -15.28 4.98 9.16
CA ARG A 291 -14.01 5.68 9.29
C ARG A 291 -13.93 6.42 10.63
N GLU A 292 -15.01 7.04 11.08
CA GLU A 292 -15.08 7.67 12.40
C GLU A 292 -15.00 6.62 13.52
N VAL A 293 -15.67 5.48 13.37
CA VAL A 293 -15.56 4.34 14.29
C VAL A 293 -14.10 3.87 14.38
N SER A 294 -13.45 3.65 13.24
CA SER A 294 -12.04 3.22 13.19
C SER A 294 -11.09 4.23 13.80
N ALA A 295 -11.32 5.53 13.62
CA ALA A 295 -10.52 6.58 14.23
C ALA A 295 -10.50 6.53 15.78
N ARG A 296 -11.59 6.04 16.38
CA ARG A 296 -11.78 5.96 17.83
C ARG A 296 -11.37 4.63 18.46
N ILE A 297 -11.31 3.55 17.69
CA ILE A 297 -10.96 2.21 18.17
C ILE A 297 -9.52 1.89 17.77
N GLU A 298 -8.58 2.03 18.68
CA GLU A 298 -7.14 1.97 18.41
C GLU A 298 -6.66 0.70 17.71
N PRO A 299 -7.12 -0.53 18.01
CA PRO A 299 -6.75 -1.73 17.28
C PRO A 299 -7.13 -1.73 15.81
N PHE A 300 -8.21 -1.03 15.42
CA PHE A 300 -8.74 -1.04 14.07
C PHE A 300 -7.85 -0.30 13.09
N PHE A 301 -7.92 -0.69 11.82
CA PHE A 301 -7.32 0.08 10.74
C PHE A 301 -7.95 1.46 10.66
N TRP A 302 -7.12 2.47 10.46
CA TRP A 302 -7.57 3.80 10.12
C TRP A 302 -6.85 4.28 8.87
N ASP A 303 -7.60 4.35 7.78
CA ASP A 303 -7.16 4.58 6.42
C ASP A 303 -6.12 3.53 5.96
N PRO A 304 -6.52 2.24 5.80
CA PRO A 304 -5.66 1.22 5.21
C PRO A 304 -5.39 1.59 3.75
N CYS A 305 -4.16 1.96 3.44
CA CYS A 305 -3.80 2.57 2.15
C CYS A 305 -2.96 1.68 1.25
N SER A 306 -2.28 0.67 1.82
CA SER A 306 -1.46 -0.25 1.02
C SER A 306 -1.38 -1.62 1.67
N VAL A 307 -1.19 -2.65 0.85
CA VAL A 307 -1.02 -4.05 1.26
C VAL A 307 0.16 -4.67 0.51
N ALA A 308 1.03 -5.36 1.25
CA ALA A 308 2.14 -6.13 0.70
C ALA A 308 2.18 -7.54 1.28
N LEU A 309 2.84 -8.45 0.56
CA LEU A 309 3.09 -9.82 0.98
C LEU A 309 4.59 -10.09 1.02
N ASP A 310 5.04 -10.92 1.95
CA ASP A 310 6.37 -11.50 1.89
C ASP A 310 6.36 -12.90 1.24
N GLU A 311 7.53 -13.48 1.03
CA GLU A 311 7.69 -14.80 0.41
C GLU A 311 7.07 -15.95 1.24
N ASN A 312 6.83 -15.71 2.54
CA ASN A 312 6.21 -16.67 3.44
C ASN A 312 4.67 -16.56 3.46
N GLY A 313 4.11 -15.58 2.72
CA GLY A 313 2.69 -15.29 2.67
C GLY A 313 2.17 -14.49 3.87
N SER A 314 3.05 -13.84 4.65
CA SER A 314 2.63 -12.87 5.66
C SER A 314 2.12 -11.60 4.96
N VAL A 315 1.07 -11.03 5.51
CA VAL A 315 0.35 -9.87 4.95
C VAL A 315 0.64 -8.63 5.78
N TYR A 316 1.08 -7.58 5.13
CA TYR A 316 1.41 -6.28 5.71
C TYR A 316 0.38 -5.26 5.27
N VAL A 317 -0.39 -4.69 6.20
CA VAL A 317 -1.42 -3.68 5.91
C VAL A 317 -1.00 -2.34 6.49
N LEU A 318 -0.73 -1.37 5.62
CA LEU A 318 -0.29 -0.03 5.98
C LEU A 318 -1.47 0.90 6.25
N GLU A 319 -1.36 1.70 7.32
CA GLU A 319 -2.38 2.63 7.78
C GLU A 319 -1.85 4.07 7.77
N THR A 320 -2.40 4.92 6.92
CA THR A 320 -1.94 6.34 6.84
C THR A 320 -2.16 7.08 8.15
N CYS A 321 -3.36 7.01 8.72
CA CYS A 321 -3.74 7.82 9.89
C CYS A 321 -3.28 7.24 11.23
N ARG A 322 -2.85 5.98 11.28
CA ARG A 322 -2.23 5.36 12.46
C ARG A 322 -0.71 5.38 12.41
N HIS A 323 -0.12 5.80 11.29
CA HIS A 323 1.34 5.90 11.15
C HIS A 323 2.07 4.57 11.41
N ARG A 324 1.45 3.46 11.06
CA ARG A 324 1.92 2.10 11.31
C ARG A 324 1.48 1.15 10.20
N PHE A 325 2.00 -0.06 10.24
CA PHE A 325 1.41 -1.19 9.53
C PHE A 325 1.18 -2.36 10.50
N GLN A 326 0.18 -3.18 10.20
CA GLN A 326 -0.11 -4.41 10.92
C GLN A 326 0.31 -5.62 10.09
N ILE A 327 0.78 -6.68 10.75
CA ILE A 327 1.24 -7.91 10.14
C ILE A 327 0.31 -9.05 10.54
N PHE A 328 -0.11 -9.81 9.54
CA PHE A 328 -0.94 -11.00 9.72
C PHE A 328 -0.23 -12.19 9.09
N ASP A 329 -0.13 -13.29 9.82
CA ASP A 329 0.44 -14.53 9.32
C ASP A 329 -0.69 -15.48 8.90
N ARG A 330 -0.49 -16.22 7.80
CA ARG A 330 -1.43 -17.27 7.33
C ARG A 330 -1.31 -18.49 8.23
N VAL A 331 -2.43 -19.05 8.70
CA VAL A 331 -2.48 -20.21 9.62
C VAL A 331 -3.37 -21.32 9.09
#